data_adbd5f2f976141efb9dbb963d9f6365b
#
_entry.id   adbd5f2f976141efb9dbb963d9f6365b
#
_cell.length_a   1.000
_cell.length_b   1.000
_cell.length_c   1.000
_cell.angle_alpha   90.00
_cell.angle_beta   90.00
_cell.angle_gamma   90.00
#
_symmetry.space_group_name_H-M   'P 1'
#
loop_
_entity.id
_entity.type
_entity.pdbx_description
1 polymer ?
#
loop_
_entity_poly.entity_id
_entity_poly.type
_entity_poly.pdbx_seq_one_letter_code
_entity_poly.pdbx_strand_id
1 'polypeptide(L)'
;MYKRQELKQYDADLFVVAAFGQILSKEILEMPRLGCINIHASLLPKYRGAAPIQWSIIDGEKETGVTIMQMNEGLDTGDILTQKIVPITAEDTGESLFDKLCEAGGQLLLETLPKLENGSITPVKQDESKSSYAKMLTKELGHIDFSGSAVEIERLIRGLNSWPSAYTKYEGKTLKIWKSRVAENSEKEQQQKPGTIVRVTDDSIYVQ
;
A
#
# COMPACT_ATOMS: atom_id res chain seq x y z
N MET A 1 -22.29 -4.71 19.38
CA MET A 1 -22.34 -5.00 20.84
C MET A 1 -21.85 -6.40 21.16
N TYR A 2 -22.30 -7.47 20.49
CA TYR A 2 -21.91 -8.88 20.77
C TYR A 2 -20.41 -9.17 20.64
N LYS A 3 -19.71 -8.62 19.65
CA LYS A 3 -18.27 -8.89 19.43
C LYS A 3 -17.36 -8.42 20.57
N ARG A 4 -17.72 -7.35 21.30
CA ARG A 4 -16.91 -6.86 22.44
C ARG A 4 -16.96 -7.81 23.64
N GLN A 5 -18.13 -8.39 23.94
CA GLN A 5 -18.29 -9.36 25.02
C GLN A 5 -17.56 -10.66 24.71
N GLU A 6 -17.55 -11.05 23.44
CA GLU A 6 -16.81 -12.21 22.96
C GLU A 6 -15.30 -11.99 23.11
N LEU A 7 -14.76 -10.82 22.70
CA LEU A 7 -13.34 -10.51 22.84
C LEU A 7 -12.86 -10.55 24.30
N LYS A 8 -13.69 -10.11 25.27
CA LYS A 8 -13.34 -10.18 26.70
C LYS A 8 -13.16 -11.60 27.22
N GLN A 9 -13.80 -12.60 26.60
CA GLN A 9 -13.71 -13.99 27.05
C GLN A 9 -12.35 -14.63 26.78
N TYR A 10 -11.55 -14.04 25.85
CA TYR A 10 -10.23 -14.58 25.53
C TYR A 10 -9.15 -14.20 26.54
N ASP A 11 -9.40 -13.21 27.42
CA ASP A 11 -8.42 -12.72 28.42
C ASP A 11 -7.03 -12.51 27.82
N ALA A 12 -6.99 -11.93 26.61
CA ALA A 12 -5.77 -11.79 25.82
C ALA A 12 -4.90 -10.66 26.37
N ASP A 13 -3.60 -10.87 26.44
CA ASP A 13 -2.63 -9.85 26.84
C ASP A 13 -2.42 -8.77 25.77
N LEU A 14 -2.65 -9.10 24.51
CA LEU A 14 -2.41 -8.24 23.35
C LEU A 14 -3.40 -8.57 22.23
N PHE A 15 -3.90 -7.56 21.53
CA PHE A 15 -4.58 -7.75 20.24
C PHE A 15 -3.64 -7.35 19.10
N VAL A 16 -3.44 -8.26 18.16
CA VAL A 16 -2.70 -8.00 16.91
C VAL A 16 -3.71 -7.80 15.80
N VAL A 17 -3.60 -6.66 15.12
CA VAL A 17 -4.49 -6.27 14.03
C VAL A 17 -3.69 -6.19 12.72
N ALA A 18 -4.25 -6.72 11.65
CA ALA A 18 -3.70 -6.59 10.31
C ALA A 18 -4.85 -6.46 9.31
N ALA A 19 -4.79 -5.50 8.41
CA ALA A 19 -5.75 -5.29 7.30
C ALA A 19 -7.24 -5.34 7.73
N PHE A 20 -7.57 -4.87 8.92
CA PHE A 20 -8.93 -4.99 9.48
C PHE A 20 -9.92 -3.99 8.86
N GLY A 21 -9.44 -2.83 8.40
CA GLY A 21 -10.23 -1.84 7.68
C GLY A 21 -11.32 -1.13 8.49
N GLN A 22 -11.29 -1.22 9.82
CA GLN A 22 -12.24 -0.56 10.73
C GLN A 22 -11.51 0.10 11.89
N ILE A 23 -12.04 1.24 12.33
CA ILE A 23 -11.55 1.91 13.53
C ILE A 23 -12.06 1.16 14.77
N LEU A 24 -11.15 0.81 15.65
CA LEU A 24 -11.47 0.18 16.93
C LEU A 24 -11.91 1.24 17.95
N SER A 25 -12.92 0.91 18.74
CA SER A 25 -13.33 1.80 19.83
C SER A 25 -12.31 1.77 20.97
N LYS A 26 -12.25 2.87 21.73
CA LYS A 26 -11.38 3.00 22.89
C LYS A 26 -11.49 1.81 23.85
N GLU A 27 -12.70 1.32 24.10
CA GLU A 27 -12.94 0.15 24.95
C GLU A 27 -12.24 -1.13 24.46
N ILE A 28 -12.10 -1.31 23.13
CA ILE A 28 -11.36 -2.45 22.55
C ILE A 28 -9.87 -2.19 22.62
N LEU A 29 -9.43 -0.97 22.33
CA LEU A 29 -8.01 -0.59 22.36
C LEU A 29 -7.40 -0.75 23.76
N GLU A 30 -8.16 -0.47 24.81
CA GLU A 30 -7.73 -0.55 26.22
C GLU A 30 -8.05 -1.91 26.88
N MET A 31 -8.64 -2.86 26.15
CA MET A 31 -9.06 -4.14 26.72
C MET A 31 -7.88 -5.05 27.10
N PRO A 32 -6.89 -5.28 26.22
CA PRO A 32 -5.72 -6.09 26.57
C PRO A 32 -4.71 -5.28 27.39
N ARG A 33 -4.01 -5.94 28.29
CA ARG A 33 -2.98 -5.33 29.15
C ARG A 33 -1.89 -4.60 28.36
N LEU A 34 -1.47 -5.14 27.21
CA LEU A 34 -0.48 -4.55 26.31
C LEU A 34 -1.13 -3.72 25.18
N GLY A 35 -2.46 -3.54 25.23
CA GLY A 35 -3.21 -2.79 24.21
C GLY A 35 -3.35 -3.52 22.90
N CYS A 36 -3.52 -2.75 21.82
CA CYS A 36 -3.66 -3.25 20.45
C CYS A 36 -2.49 -2.76 19.61
N ILE A 37 -1.90 -3.64 18.81
CA ILE A 37 -0.90 -3.28 17.81
C ILE A 37 -1.41 -3.56 16.40
N ASN A 38 -0.98 -2.74 15.44
CA ASN A 38 -1.30 -2.95 14.03
C ASN A 38 -0.02 -3.19 13.22
N ILE A 39 -0.12 -4.15 12.27
CA ILE A 39 0.89 -4.39 11.25
C ILE A 39 0.49 -3.55 10.04
N HIS A 40 1.13 -2.39 9.86
CA HIS A 40 0.84 -1.46 8.79
C HIS A 40 1.86 -1.58 7.67
N ALA A 41 1.37 -1.70 6.43
CA ALA A 41 2.20 -1.97 5.25
C ALA A 41 2.83 -0.70 4.65
N SER A 42 3.42 0.15 5.49
CA SER A 42 4.25 1.29 5.09
C SER A 42 5.29 1.64 6.15
N LEU A 43 6.20 2.54 5.82
CA LEU A 43 7.08 3.22 6.77
C LEU A 43 6.38 4.47 7.32
N LEU A 44 5.55 4.28 8.37
CA LEU A 44 4.89 5.41 9.02
C LEU A 44 5.90 6.47 9.47
N PRO A 45 5.53 7.76 9.38
CA PRO A 45 4.21 8.32 9.18
C PRO A 45 3.75 8.44 7.71
N LYS A 46 4.54 8.00 6.73
CA LYS A 46 4.10 8.01 5.32
C LYS A 46 3.04 6.93 5.07
N TYR A 47 2.09 7.25 4.18
CA TYR A 47 1.07 6.32 3.69
C TYR A 47 0.18 5.73 4.78
N ARG A 48 -0.30 6.57 5.71
CA ARG A 48 -1.43 6.20 6.58
C ARG A 48 -2.66 5.90 5.74
N GLY A 49 -3.50 4.98 6.13
CA GLY A 49 -4.79 4.70 5.49
C GLY A 49 -4.84 3.39 4.70
N ALA A 50 -5.70 3.35 3.67
CA ALA A 50 -6.25 2.10 3.16
C ALA A 50 -5.38 1.34 2.16
N ALA A 51 -4.52 2.02 1.40
CA ALA A 51 -3.81 1.39 0.27
C ALA A 51 -2.32 1.77 0.17
N PRO A 52 -1.55 1.68 1.28
CA PRO A 52 -0.15 2.10 1.32
C PRO A 52 0.73 1.40 0.28
N ILE A 53 0.47 0.12 0.01
CA ILE A 53 1.25 -0.72 -0.91
C ILE A 53 1.16 -0.19 -2.33
N GLN A 54 -0.06 0.04 -2.82
CA GLN A 54 -0.28 0.50 -4.19
C GLN A 54 0.24 1.92 -4.39
N TRP A 55 -0.04 2.81 -3.43
CA TRP A 55 0.40 4.20 -3.53
C TRP A 55 1.92 4.35 -3.50
N SER A 56 2.65 3.53 -2.74
CA SER A 56 4.13 3.58 -2.76
C SER A 56 4.71 3.27 -4.15
N ILE A 57 4.08 2.37 -4.92
CA ILE A 57 4.48 2.09 -6.30
C ILE A 57 4.07 3.22 -7.24
N ILE A 58 2.81 3.70 -7.14
CA ILE A 58 2.27 4.76 -8.02
C ILE A 58 3.10 6.04 -7.87
N ASP A 59 3.45 6.41 -6.64
CA ASP A 59 4.28 7.58 -6.35
C ASP A 59 5.76 7.37 -6.72
N GLY A 60 6.16 6.14 -7.02
CA GLY A 60 7.51 5.81 -7.48
C GLY A 60 8.56 5.79 -6.37
N GLU A 61 8.16 5.44 -5.17
CA GLU A 61 9.09 5.23 -4.07
C GLU A 61 10.07 4.09 -4.41
N LYS A 62 11.30 4.21 -3.95
CA LYS A 62 12.34 3.17 -4.13
C LYS A 62 12.31 2.11 -3.04
N GLU A 63 11.67 2.45 -1.94
CA GLU A 63 11.49 1.58 -0.78
C GLU A 63 10.17 1.89 -0.07
N THR A 64 9.66 0.90 0.59
CA THR A 64 8.56 0.97 1.55
C THR A 64 8.92 0.10 2.74
N GLY A 65 7.97 -0.40 3.48
CA GLY A 65 8.24 -1.31 4.57
C GLY A 65 7.01 -1.67 5.36
N VAL A 66 7.26 -2.20 6.53
CA VAL A 66 6.23 -2.52 7.50
C VAL A 66 6.52 -1.80 8.80
N THR A 67 5.49 -1.27 9.40
CA THR A 67 5.51 -0.66 10.74
C THR A 67 4.62 -1.48 11.68
N ILE A 68 5.17 -1.94 12.80
CA ILE A 68 4.36 -2.34 13.94
C ILE A 68 4.14 -1.09 14.78
N MET A 69 2.88 -0.69 14.96
CA MET A 69 2.53 0.49 15.75
C MET A 69 1.56 0.14 16.87
N GLN A 70 1.63 0.86 17.98
CA GLN A 70 0.61 0.88 19.01
C GLN A 70 -0.63 1.59 18.47
N MET A 71 -1.81 0.96 18.53
CA MET A 71 -3.03 1.58 18.02
C MET A 71 -3.58 2.62 18.99
N ASN A 72 -4.17 3.66 18.44
CA ASN A 72 -4.96 4.67 19.13
C ASN A 72 -6.28 4.92 18.37
N GLU A 73 -7.05 5.92 18.78
CA GLU A 73 -8.34 6.25 18.15
C GLU A 73 -8.20 6.91 16.76
N GLY A 74 -6.99 7.32 16.36
CA GLY A 74 -6.72 7.92 15.06
C GLY A 74 -6.43 6.89 13.97
N LEU A 75 -6.53 7.32 12.71
CA LEU A 75 -6.20 6.49 11.56
C LEU A 75 -4.67 6.41 11.39
N ASP A 76 -4.10 5.28 11.80
CA ASP A 76 -2.67 4.96 11.70
C ASP A 76 -1.73 6.02 12.32
N THR A 77 -2.18 6.67 13.41
CA THR A 77 -1.46 7.75 14.09
C THR A 77 -0.76 7.32 15.37
N GLY A 78 -0.87 6.06 15.73
CA GLY A 78 -0.29 5.53 16.96
C GLY A 78 1.24 5.48 16.94
N ASP A 79 1.84 5.29 18.11
CA ASP A 79 3.29 5.33 18.26
C ASP A 79 3.95 4.13 17.55
N ILE A 80 5.06 4.40 16.88
CA ILE A 80 5.85 3.37 16.18
C ILE A 80 6.59 2.53 17.22
N LEU A 81 6.42 1.21 17.15
CA LEU A 81 7.15 0.25 17.96
C LEU A 81 8.40 -0.26 17.25
N THR A 82 8.24 -0.76 16.02
CA THR A 82 9.34 -1.25 15.18
C THR A 82 9.02 -1.02 13.71
N GLN A 83 10.06 -0.96 12.87
CA GLN A 83 9.92 -0.83 11.42
C GLN A 83 10.93 -1.74 10.70
N LYS A 84 10.54 -2.21 9.51
CA LYS A 84 11.40 -2.96 8.58
C LYS A 84 11.27 -2.38 7.18
N ILE A 85 12.39 -1.98 6.60
CA ILE A 85 12.47 -1.46 5.24
C ILE A 85 12.41 -2.63 4.24
N VAL A 86 11.66 -2.44 3.16
CA VAL A 86 11.54 -3.37 2.03
C VAL A 86 11.76 -2.59 0.73
N PRO A 87 12.73 -2.97 -0.11
CA PRO A 87 12.97 -2.29 -1.38
C PRO A 87 11.85 -2.58 -2.37
N ILE A 88 11.51 -1.57 -3.19
CA ILE A 88 10.61 -1.69 -4.34
C ILE A 88 11.47 -1.76 -5.60
N THR A 89 11.35 -2.87 -6.33
CA THR A 89 12.06 -3.05 -7.60
C THR A 89 11.21 -2.57 -8.78
N ALA A 90 11.83 -2.42 -9.95
CA ALA A 90 11.12 -2.06 -11.18
C ALA A 90 10.10 -3.13 -11.62
N GLU A 91 10.27 -4.36 -11.19
CA GLU A 91 9.37 -5.49 -11.52
C GLU A 91 8.24 -5.67 -10.51
N ASP A 92 8.26 -4.98 -9.38
CA ASP A 92 7.23 -5.13 -8.36
C ASP A 92 5.90 -4.56 -8.81
N THR A 93 4.87 -5.38 -8.68
CA THR A 93 3.47 -5.00 -8.80
C THR A 93 2.85 -4.79 -7.42
N GLY A 94 1.65 -4.21 -7.36
CA GLY A 94 0.89 -4.13 -6.11
C GLY A 94 0.74 -5.49 -5.43
N GLU A 95 0.54 -6.55 -6.21
CA GLU A 95 0.39 -7.92 -5.72
C GLU A 95 1.72 -8.50 -5.20
N SER A 96 2.80 -8.44 -5.99
CA SER A 96 4.10 -8.99 -5.56
C SER A 96 4.66 -8.25 -4.35
N LEU A 97 4.46 -6.94 -4.26
CA LEU A 97 4.87 -6.14 -3.11
C LEU A 97 4.03 -6.47 -1.87
N PHE A 98 2.73 -6.76 -2.05
CA PHE A 98 1.89 -7.26 -0.96
C PHE A 98 2.47 -8.54 -0.34
N ASP A 99 2.86 -9.52 -1.14
CA ASP A 99 3.45 -10.77 -0.65
C ASP A 99 4.75 -10.54 0.13
N LYS A 100 5.64 -9.69 -0.41
CA LYS A 100 6.89 -9.29 0.30
C LYS A 100 6.61 -8.65 1.65
N LEU A 101 5.62 -7.74 1.71
CA LEU A 101 5.29 -7.03 2.94
C LEU A 101 4.57 -7.94 3.95
N CYS A 102 3.77 -8.91 3.50
CA CYS A 102 3.19 -9.93 4.37
C CYS A 102 4.27 -10.76 5.07
N GLU A 103 5.27 -11.23 4.32
CA GLU A 103 6.39 -11.97 4.89
C GLU A 103 7.21 -11.11 5.87
N ALA A 104 7.57 -9.90 5.43
CA ALA A 104 8.33 -8.96 6.26
C ALA A 104 7.59 -8.58 7.55
N GLY A 105 6.25 -8.41 7.47
CA GLY A 105 5.39 -8.08 8.61
C GLY A 105 5.29 -9.22 9.61
N GLY A 106 5.14 -10.44 9.14
CA GLY A 106 5.14 -11.63 10.00
C GLY A 106 6.46 -11.81 10.76
N GLN A 107 7.58 -11.67 10.06
CA GLN A 107 8.91 -11.73 10.68
C GLN A 107 9.10 -10.61 11.71
N LEU A 108 8.77 -9.35 11.35
CA LEU A 108 8.89 -8.20 12.24
C LEU A 108 8.03 -8.34 13.48
N LEU A 109 6.80 -8.91 13.35
CA LEU A 109 5.93 -9.18 14.47
C LEU A 109 6.60 -10.15 15.47
N LEU A 110 7.13 -11.27 14.98
CA LEU A 110 7.81 -12.25 15.83
C LEU A 110 9.02 -11.67 16.57
N GLU A 111 9.73 -10.73 15.97
CA GLU A 111 10.86 -10.01 16.60
C GLU A 111 10.36 -8.95 17.61
N THR A 112 9.16 -8.43 17.44
CA THR A 112 8.59 -7.34 18.24
C THR A 112 7.91 -7.86 19.50
N LEU A 113 7.18 -8.98 19.41
CA LEU A 113 6.39 -9.51 20.52
C LEU A 113 7.21 -9.73 21.81
N PRO A 114 8.37 -10.39 21.82
CA PRO A 114 9.16 -10.57 23.06
C PRO A 114 9.63 -9.25 23.66
N LYS A 115 9.95 -8.27 22.83
CA LYS A 115 10.41 -6.94 23.27
C LYS A 115 9.26 -6.12 23.86
N LEU A 116 8.05 -6.30 23.32
CA LEU A 116 6.85 -5.66 23.85
C LEU A 116 6.48 -6.27 25.22
N GLU A 117 6.53 -7.60 25.33
CA GLU A 117 6.22 -8.33 26.56
C GLU A 117 7.15 -7.96 27.71
N ASN A 118 8.45 -7.90 27.45
CA ASN A 118 9.46 -7.56 28.47
C ASN A 118 9.67 -6.06 28.69
N GLY A 119 8.93 -5.19 27.97
CA GLY A 119 8.98 -3.74 28.10
C GLY A 119 10.26 -3.09 27.57
N SER A 120 11.03 -3.77 26.72
CA SER A 120 12.29 -3.22 26.15
C SER A 120 12.09 -2.32 24.93
N ILE A 121 10.85 -2.16 24.42
CA ILE A 121 10.52 -1.24 23.34
C ILE A 121 10.23 0.15 23.92
N THR A 122 10.86 1.17 23.35
CA THR A 122 10.48 2.56 23.56
C THR A 122 9.63 3.01 22.38
N PRO A 123 8.31 3.23 22.56
CA PRO A 123 7.44 3.73 21.50
C PRO A 123 7.90 5.11 21.02
N VAL A 124 7.87 5.34 19.71
CA VAL A 124 8.28 6.60 19.09
C VAL A 124 7.06 7.28 18.48
N LYS A 125 6.79 8.52 18.90
CA LYS A 125 5.71 9.32 18.32
C LYS A 125 5.98 9.60 16.85
N GLN A 126 4.94 9.53 16.05
CA GLN A 126 5.02 9.88 14.65
C GLN A 126 5.21 11.40 14.46
N ASP A 127 6.07 11.78 13.52
CA ASP A 127 6.26 13.18 13.11
C ASP A 127 5.15 13.55 12.10
N GLU A 128 4.17 14.33 12.56
CA GLU A 128 3.02 14.76 11.74
C GLU A 128 3.44 15.53 10.48
N SER A 129 4.56 16.25 10.53
CA SER A 129 5.05 17.01 9.36
C SER A 129 5.51 16.13 8.19
N LYS A 130 5.76 14.84 8.45
CA LYS A 130 6.18 13.83 7.46
C LYS A 130 5.05 12.89 7.07
N SER A 131 3.85 13.09 7.61
CA SER A 131 2.72 12.20 7.32
C SER A 131 2.18 12.39 5.92
N SER A 132 1.74 11.28 5.32
CA SER A 132 0.96 11.27 4.08
C SER A 132 -0.14 10.22 4.15
N TYR A 133 -1.15 10.35 3.27
CA TYR A 133 -2.32 9.48 3.28
C TYR A 133 -2.43 8.68 1.99
N ALA A 134 -2.52 7.37 2.13
CA ALA A 134 -2.82 6.41 1.07
C ALA A 134 -4.33 6.20 0.98
N LYS A 135 -4.97 6.92 0.07
CA LYS A 135 -6.43 6.87 -0.14
C LYS A 135 -6.87 5.48 -0.56
N MET A 136 -8.12 5.15 -0.26
CA MET A 136 -8.74 3.92 -0.75
C MET A 136 -8.72 3.90 -2.28
N LEU A 137 -8.41 2.73 -2.85
CA LEU A 137 -8.43 2.54 -4.29
C LEU A 137 -9.88 2.50 -4.79
N THR A 138 -10.12 3.12 -5.94
CA THR A 138 -11.39 3.06 -6.65
C THR A 138 -11.17 2.51 -8.06
N LYS A 139 -12.23 2.04 -8.71
CA LYS A 139 -12.13 1.59 -10.11
C LYS A 139 -11.77 2.72 -11.06
N GLU A 140 -12.24 3.94 -10.75
CA GLU A 140 -11.99 5.14 -11.54
C GLU A 140 -10.51 5.51 -11.56
N LEU A 141 -9.78 5.27 -10.45
CA LEU A 141 -8.34 5.49 -10.40
C LEU A 141 -7.58 4.69 -11.47
N GLY A 142 -8.11 3.54 -11.86
CA GLY A 142 -7.53 2.70 -12.91
C GLY A 142 -7.69 3.23 -14.33
N HIS A 143 -8.50 4.27 -14.56
CA HIS A 143 -8.65 4.85 -15.91
C HIS A 143 -7.36 5.59 -16.30
N ILE A 144 -6.69 5.11 -17.35
CA ILE A 144 -5.43 5.67 -17.81
C ILE A 144 -5.69 7.01 -18.50
N ASP A 145 -5.05 8.06 -18.01
CA ASP A 145 -4.93 9.34 -18.68
C ASP A 145 -3.59 9.38 -19.46
N PHE A 146 -3.66 9.22 -20.77
CA PHE A 146 -2.48 9.23 -21.63
C PHE A 146 -1.82 10.59 -21.75
N SER A 147 -2.37 11.67 -21.18
CA SER A 147 -1.69 12.97 -21.11
C SER A 147 -0.60 13.00 -20.01
N GLY A 148 -0.61 12.04 -19.10
CA GLY A 148 0.45 11.85 -18.12
C GLY A 148 1.75 11.32 -18.74
N SER A 149 2.85 11.37 -17.99
CA SER A 149 4.12 10.81 -18.46
C SER A 149 4.08 9.28 -18.56
N ALA A 150 4.84 8.70 -19.48
CA ALA A 150 4.94 7.25 -19.65
C ALA A 150 5.36 6.53 -18.36
N VAL A 151 6.20 7.19 -17.54
CA VAL A 151 6.65 6.66 -16.24
C VAL A 151 5.52 6.63 -15.23
N GLU A 152 4.69 7.66 -15.15
CA GLU A 152 3.52 7.71 -14.26
C GLU A 152 2.47 6.66 -14.66
N ILE A 153 2.22 6.51 -15.97
CA ILE A 153 1.30 5.50 -16.48
C ILE A 153 1.83 4.08 -16.19
N GLU A 154 3.11 3.83 -16.38
CA GLU A 154 3.74 2.54 -16.06
C GLU A 154 3.57 2.21 -14.57
N ARG A 155 3.87 3.16 -13.68
CA ARG A 155 3.69 3.00 -12.23
C ARG A 155 2.24 2.76 -11.83
N LEU A 156 1.30 3.47 -12.46
CA LEU A 156 -0.13 3.27 -12.23
C LEU A 156 -0.55 1.85 -12.60
N ILE A 157 -0.15 1.37 -13.79
CA ILE A 157 -0.45 0.01 -14.25
C ILE A 157 0.10 -1.03 -13.28
N ARG A 158 1.36 -0.88 -12.90
CA ARG A 158 2.07 -1.78 -12.00
C ARG A 158 1.51 -1.75 -10.58
N GLY A 159 1.27 -0.55 -10.04
CA GLY A 159 0.73 -0.36 -8.69
C GLY A 159 -0.70 -0.89 -8.53
N LEU A 160 -1.53 -0.80 -9.58
CA LEU A 160 -2.91 -1.28 -9.56
C LEU A 160 -3.08 -2.74 -10.02
N ASN A 161 -2.02 -3.43 -10.35
CA ASN A 161 -2.04 -4.86 -10.66
C ASN A 161 -2.01 -5.66 -9.33
N SER A 162 -2.92 -6.57 -9.08
CA SER A 162 -4.01 -7.11 -9.90
C SER A 162 -5.35 -6.36 -9.77
N TRP A 163 -5.54 -5.59 -8.71
CA TRP A 163 -6.79 -4.87 -8.43
C TRP A 163 -6.51 -3.40 -8.05
N PRO A 164 -7.34 -2.45 -8.53
CA PRO A 164 -8.52 -2.57 -9.39
C PRO A 164 -8.21 -2.80 -10.87
N SER A 165 -6.98 -2.84 -11.28
CA SER A 165 -6.41 -2.89 -12.63
C SER A 165 -6.48 -1.54 -13.34
N ALA A 166 -5.41 -1.17 -14.04
CA ALA A 166 -5.45 -0.06 -14.95
C ALA A 166 -6.21 -0.42 -16.25
N TYR A 167 -6.91 0.53 -16.84
CA TYR A 167 -7.71 0.29 -18.03
C TYR A 167 -7.85 1.55 -18.89
N THR A 168 -8.17 1.32 -20.14
CA THR A 168 -8.60 2.36 -21.09
C THR A 168 -9.83 1.90 -21.88
N LYS A 169 -10.27 2.71 -22.82
CA LYS A 169 -11.32 2.33 -23.78
C LYS A 169 -10.73 2.26 -25.18
N TYR A 170 -11.04 1.17 -25.87
CA TYR A 170 -10.72 0.99 -27.27
C TYR A 170 -11.98 0.58 -28.03
N GLU A 171 -12.37 1.33 -29.04
CA GLU A 171 -13.63 1.14 -29.80
C GLU A 171 -14.88 0.97 -28.90
N GLY A 172 -14.97 1.78 -27.83
CA GLY A 172 -16.09 1.75 -26.87
C GLY A 172 -16.06 0.60 -25.86
N LYS A 173 -15.11 -0.33 -25.96
CA LYS A 173 -14.92 -1.45 -25.01
C LYS A 173 -13.85 -1.14 -24.00
N THR A 174 -14.01 -1.66 -22.79
CA THR A 174 -12.97 -1.55 -21.76
C THR A 174 -11.85 -2.54 -22.05
N LEU A 175 -10.63 -2.00 -22.16
CA LEU A 175 -9.38 -2.74 -22.30
C LEU A 175 -8.57 -2.60 -21.02
N LYS A 176 -8.35 -3.68 -20.27
CA LYS A 176 -7.47 -3.71 -19.12
C LYS A 176 -6.03 -3.88 -19.55
N ILE A 177 -5.14 -3.12 -18.91
CA ILE A 177 -3.70 -3.18 -19.17
C ILE A 177 -3.02 -3.80 -17.95
N TRP A 178 -2.42 -4.96 -18.14
CA TRP A 178 -1.80 -5.74 -17.07
C TRP A 178 -0.31 -5.54 -16.93
N LYS A 179 0.34 -5.20 -18.05
CA LYS A 179 1.79 -5.00 -18.09
C LYS A 179 2.13 -3.91 -19.10
N SER A 180 3.07 -3.07 -18.73
CA SER A 180 3.63 -2.03 -19.59
C SER A 180 5.10 -1.83 -19.30
N ARG A 181 5.76 -1.09 -20.15
CA ARG A 181 7.10 -0.56 -19.93
C ARG A 181 7.26 0.72 -20.72
N VAL A 182 8.07 1.60 -20.19
CA VAL A 182 8.46 2.84 -20.91
C VAL A 182 9.33 2.45 -22.08
N ALA A 183 9.00 2.96 -23.26
CA ALA A 183 9.76 2.76 -24.48
C ALA A 183 10.29 4.11 -25.00
N GLU A 184 11.39 4.07 -25.73
CA GLU A 184 11.88 5.23 -26.46
C GLU A 184 11.03 5.44 -27.72
N ASN A 185 10.64 6.69 -27.95
CA ASN A 185 9.89 7.11 -29.13
C ASN A 185 10.79 7.78 -30.16
N SER A 186 10.52 7.55 -31.45
CA SER A 186 11.09 8.36 -32.53
C SER A 186 10.51 9.78 -32.52
N GLU A 187 11.19 10.72 -33.13
CA GLU A 187 10.71 12.11 -33.24
C GLU A 187 9.31 12.23 -33.88
N LYS A 188 8.97 11.33 -34.81
CA LYS A 188 7.65 11.30 -35.44
C LYS A 188 6.57 10.80 -34.53
N GLU A 189 6.89 9.81 -33.66
CA GLU A 189 5.97 9.25 -32.67
C GLU A 189 5.68 10.30 -31.60
N GLN A 190 6.66 11.08 -31.16
CA GLN A 190 6.52 12.16 -30.17
C GLN A 190 5.58 13.29 -30.60
N GLN A 191 5.34 13.45 -31.90
CA GLN A 191 4.41 14.47 -32.43
C GLN A 191 2.95 14.01 -32.44
N GLN A 192 2.67 12.77 -32.09
CA GLN A 192 1.31 12.25 -32.04
C GLN A 192 0.57 12.71 -30.77
N LYS A 193 -0.76 12.70 -30.83
CA LYS A 193 -1.58 13.03 -29.67
C LYS A 193 -1.48 11.92 -28.62
N PRO A 194 -1.51 12.27 -27.31
CA PRO A 194 -1.62 11.28 -26.24
C PRO A 194 -2.74 10.27 -26.51
N GLY A 195 -2.48 9.00 -26.24
CA GLY A 195 -3.42 7.89 -26.47
C GLY A 195 -3.45 7.35 -27.89
N THR A 196 -2.63 7.89 -28.81
CA THR A 196 -2.52 7.37 -30.19
C THR A 196 -1.68 6.09 -30.22
N ILE A 197 -2.20 5.03 -30.85
CA ILE A 197 -1.38 3.85 -31.17
C ILE A 197 -0.40 4.24 -32.28
N VAL A 198 0.89 4.28 -31.97
CA VAL A 198 1.94 4.73 -32.88
C VAL A 198 2.68 3.59 -33.56
N ARG A 199 2.66 2.41 -32.96
CA ARG A 199 3.30 1.22 -33.51
C ARG A 199 2.70 -0.04 -32.93
N VAL A 200 2.66 -1.09 -33.70
CA VAL A 200 2.24 -2.44 -33.28
C VAL A 200 3.30 -3.43 -33.74
N THR A 201 3.67 -4.35 -32.84
CA THR A 201 4.56 -5.48 -33.12
C THR A 201 3.85 -6.78 -32.79
N ASP A 202 4.48 -7.93 -32.98
CA ASP A 202 3.87 -9.24 -32.69
C ASP A 202 3.53 -9.43 -31.21
N ASP A 203 4.20 -8.69 -30.30
CA ASP A 203 4.10 -8.84 -28.85
C ASP A 203 3.72 -7.57 -28.10
N SER A 204 3.65 -6.43 -28.77
CA SER A 204 3.49 -5.14 -28.10
C SER A 204 2.70 -4.11 -28.92
N ILE A 205 1.96 -3.27 -28.19
CA ILE A 205 1.29 -2.07 -28.73
C ILE A 205 1.95 -0.84 -28.10
N TYR A 206 2.42 0.07 -28.95
CA TYR A 206 3.05 1.32 -28.51
C TYR A 206 2.03 2.45 -28.57
N VAL A 207 1.90 3.17 -27.48
CA VAL A 207 0.94 4.27 -27.31
C VAL A 207 1.71 5.51 -26.90
N GLN A 208 1.38 6.65 -27.58
CA GLN A 208 1.91 7.95 -27.23
C GLN A 208 1.25 8.49 -25.98
#